data_4247e8e809e805b376921ea5488e7fc5
#
_entry.id   4247e8e809e805b376921ea5488e7fc5
#
_cell.length_a   1.000
_cell.length_b   1.000
_cell.length_c   1.000
_cell.angle_alpha   90.00
_cell.angle_beta   90.00
_cell.angle_gamma   90.00
#
_symmetry.space_group_name_H-M   'P 1'
#
loop_
_entity.id
_entity.type
_entity.pdbx_description
1 polymer ?
#
loop_
_entity_poly.entity_id
_entity_poly.type
_entity_poly.pdbx_seq_one_letter_code
_entity_poly.pdbx_strand_id
1 'polypeptide(L)'
;MSVQSYLEQHHVFSLEEFRAELGEGRTSYNLLTRAVKKGHADRVMRGVYVSRTGQFSEAEPDPYLVAAAVSHDVVMVYHTALELHGLAHSPSRRVQFTSSRLASRFAYRDFEYERYQRPKTPASPDLAQSTTLVARPQGVVRVTTRERTLVDCINHVDLSGGLEEVSRSLAALPYVDASSVLAYLRVLGSPTAVARTGWLLEQRAKEWYVSSAALDEMRAMLGRGPYYLARSNEAGRWVPSWRMYLPSNAEEIERWVHE
;
A
#
# COMPACT_ATOMS: atom_id res chain seq x y z
N MET A 1 -28.71 -19.17 6.03
CA MET A 1 -27.71 -19.83 5.13
C MET A 1 -27.08 -21.01 5.87
N SER A 2 -26.71 -22.12 5.19
CA SER A 2 -25.91 -23.19 5.82
C SER A 2 -24.42 -22.86 5.79
N VAL A 3 -23.61 -23.49 6.69
CA VAL A 3 -22.14 -23.30 6.68
C VAL A 3 -21.53 -23.70 5.34
N GLN A 4 -22.00 -24.81 4.77
CA GLN A 4 -21.49 -25.27 3.48
C GLN A 4 -21.80 -24.27 2.36
N SER A 5 -23.03 -23.76 2.28
CA SER A 5 -23.42 -22.76 1.29
C SER A 5 -22.62 -21.46 1.45
N TYR A 6 -22.33 -21.04 2.69
CA TYR A 6 -21.47 -19.90 2.94
C TYR A 6 -20.05 -20.11 2.39
N LEU A 7 -19.44 -21.25 2.71
CA LEU A 7 -18.09 -21.59 2.27
C LEU A 7 -17.96 -21.73 0.74
N GLU A 8 -19.04 -22.18 0.06
CA GLU A 8 -19.07 -22.27 -1.41
C GLU A 8 -19.19 -20.92 -2.11
N GLN A 9 -19.63 -19.87 -1.39
CA GLN A 9 -19.81 -18.52 -1.92
C GLN A 9 -18.68 -17.54 -1.53
N HIS A 10 -17.98 -17.80 -0.41
CA HIS A 10 -16.97 -16.89 0.14
C HIS A 10 -15.61 -17.56 0.21
N HIS A 11 -14.70 -17.18 -0.71
CA HIS A 11 -13.36 -17.76 -0.73
C HIS A 11 -12.53 -17.30 0.46
N VAL A 12 -12.43 -15.97 0.66
CA VAL A 12 -11.72 -15.35 1.79
C VAL A 12 -12.75 -14.61 2.64
N PHE A 13 -12.70 -14.79 3.95
CA PHE A 13 -13.65 -14.14 4.86
C PHE A 13 -13.09 -13.97 6.27
N SER A 14 -13.64 -13.00 6.99
CA SER A 14 -13.38 -12.80 8.42
C SER A 14 -14.36 -13.60 9.28
N LEU A 15 -13.99 -13.83 10.54
CA LEU A 15 -14.92 -14.38 11.53
C LEU A 15 -16.14 -13.47 11.75
N GLU A 16 -15.97 -12.18 11.61
CA GLU A 16 -17.03 -11.19 11.77
C GLU A 16 -18.08 -11.33 10.66
N GLU A 17 -17.65 -11.37 9.40
CA GLU A 17 -18.53 -11.62 8.24
C GLU A 17 -19.26 -12.95 8.36
N PHE A 18 -18.55 -14.02 8.74
CA PHE A 18 -19.16 -15.33 8.96
C PHE A 18 -20.26 -15.30 10.03
N ARG A 19 -20.05 -14.54 11.11
CA ARG A 19 -21.05 -14.37 12.17
C ARG A 19 -22.23 -13.52 11.76
N ALA A 20 -21.98 -12.47 10.99
CA ALA A 20 -23.05 -11.61 10.48
C ALA A 20 -24.09 -12.43 9.66
N GLU A 21 -23.63 -13.42 8.89
CA GLU A 21 -24.47 -14.24 8.02
C GLU A 21 -25.09 -15.47 8.71
N LEU A 22 -24.38 -16.09 9.64
CA LEU A 22 -24.78 -17.36 10.26
C LEU A 22 -25.22 -17.23 11.72
N GLY A 23 -25.28 -16.00 12.22
CA GLY A 23 -25.66 -15.68 13.58
C GLY A 23 -24.48 -15.53 14.55
N GLU A 24 -24.65 -14.60 15.47
CA GLU A 24 -23.66 -14.34 16.51
C GLU A 24 -23.68 -15.44 17.58
N GLY A 25 -22.51 -15.69 18.16
CA GLY A 25 -22.39 -16.52 19.34
C GLY A 25 -21.41 -17.68 19.23
N ARG A 26 -21.39 -18.50 20.27
CA ARG A 26 -20.49 -19.65 20.41
C ARG A 26 -20.74 -20.74 19.37
N THR A 27 -21.98 -20.85 18.90
CA THR A 27 -22.41 -21.85 17.91
C THR A 27 -21.69 -21.62 16.57
N SER A 28 -21.68 -20.40 16.03
CA SER A 28 -21.02 -20.06 14.75
C SER A 28 -19.53 -20.32 14.81
N TYR A 29 -18.88 -19.96 15.92
CA TYR A 29 -17.47 -20.27 16.13
C TYR A 29 -17.18 -21.77 16.15
N ASN A 30 -18.05 -22.57 16.81
CA ASN A 30 -17.91 -24.02 16.85
C ASN A 30 -18.13 -24.65 15.47
N LEU A 31 -19.07 -24.13 14.68
CA LEU A 31 -19.33 -24.61 13.32
C LEU A 31 -18.10 -24.35 12.43
N LEU A 32 -17.52 -23.15 12.49
CA LEU A 32 -16.32 -22.81 11.74
C LEU A 32 -15.10 -23.64 12.19
N THR A 33 -14.95 -23.85 13.49
CA THR A 33 -13.89 -24.72 14.03
C THR A 33 -14.02 -26.15 13.52
N ARG A 34 -15.25 -26.69 13.40
CA ARG A 34 -15.51 -28.01 12.81
C ARG A 34 -15.18 -28.03 11.32
N ALA A 35 -15.53 -26.96 10.57
CA ALA A 35 -15.20 -26.85 9.14
C ALA A 35 -13.68 -26.89 8.93
N VAL A 36 -12.91 -26.14 9.74
CA VAL A 36 -11.44 -26.16 9.70
C VAL A 36 -10.91 -27.57 10.03
N LYS A 37 -11.41 -28.24 11.07
CA LYS A 37 -10.98 -29.62 11.41
C LYS A 37 -11.27 -30.64 10.32
N LYS A 38 -12.30 -30.41 9.49
CA LYS A 38 -12.66 -31.27 8.35
C LYS A 38 -11.91 -30.91 7.06
N GLY A 39 -11.06 -29.89 7.06
CA GLY A 39 -10.37 -29.41 5.87
C GLY A 39 -11.26 -28.63 4.89
N HIS A 40 -12.46 -28.21 5.30
CA HIS A 40 -13.37 -27.40 4.48
C HIS A 40 -13.01 -25.91 4.49
N ALA A 41 -12.16 -25.48 5.41
CA ALA A 41 -11.60 -24.15 5.47
C ALA A 41 -10.21 -24.16 6.12
N ASP A 42 -9.34 -23.26 5.70
CA ASP A 42 -8.06 -22.98 6.36
C ASP A 42 -8.23 -21.79 7.32
N ARG A 43 -7.55 -21.86 8.45
CA ARG A 43 -7.40 -20.70 9.32
C ARG A 43 -6.06 -20.04 9.02
N VAL A 44 -6.09 -18.89 8.32
CA VAL A 44 -4.90 -18.13 7.96
C VAL A 44 -4.24 -17.53 9.20
N MET A 45 -5.03 -16.83 9.97
CA MET A 45 -4.67 -16.26 11.28
C MET A 45 -5.91 -16.15 12.16
N ARG A 46 -5.76 -15.60 13.37
CA ARG A 46 -6.92 -15.39 14.25
C ARG A 46 -7.95 -14.45 13.60
N GLY A 47 -9.08 -14.99 13.24
CA GLY A 47 -10.22 -14.25 12.67
C GLY A 47 -10.21 -14.12 11.16
N VAL A 48 -9.26 -14.73 10.44
CA VAL A 48 -9.20 -14.75 8.97
C VAL A 48 -9.17 -16.19 8.48
N TYR A 49 -10.02 -16.50 7.52
CA TYR A 49 -10.23 -17.86 7.00
C TYR A 49 -10.30 -17.86 5.47
N VAL A 50 -9.95 -19.02 4.90
CA VAL A 50 -10.06 -19.29 3.47
C VAL A 50 -10.86 -20.57 3.28
N SER A 51 -11.88 -20.53 2.43
CA SER A 51 -12.66 -21.72 2.09
C SER A 51 -11.86 -22.70 1.23
N ARG A 52 -12.07 -23.99 1.47
CA ARG A 52 -11.57 -25.11 0.68
C ARG A 52 -12.73 -25.97 0.18
N THR A 53 -13.86 -25.34 -0.17
CA THR A 53 -15.11 -26.04 -0.51
C THR A 53 -15.57 -25.66 -1.91
N GLY A 54 -16.14 -26.62 -2.63
CA GLY A 54 -16.67 -26.40 -3.97
C GLY A 54 -15.61 -25.87 -4.94
N GLN A 55 -15.90 -24.75 -5.61
CA GLN A 55 -14.99 -24.12 -6.57
C GLN A 55 -13.68 -23.61 -5.96
N PHE A 56 -13.60 -23.50 -4.62
CA PHE A 56 -12.43 -23.02 -3.88
C PHE A 56 -11.55 -24.14 -3.34
N SER A 57 -11.88 -25.42 -3.59
CA SER A 57 -11.14 -26.58 -3.04
C SER A 57 -9.66 -26.54 -3.39
N GLU A 58 -9.32 -26.22 -4.66
CA GLU A 58 -7.96 -26.13 -5.18
C GLU A 58 -7.56 -24.69 -5.60
N ALA A 59 -8.47 -23.72 -5.42
CA ALA A 59 -8.21 -22.36 -5.84
C ALA A 59 -7.23 -21.64 -4.90
N GLU A 60 -6.29 -20.90 -5.48
CA GLU A 60 -5.43 -20.00 -4.68
C GLU A 60 -6.21 -18.73 -4.32
N PRO A 61 -6.24 -18.34 -3.04
CA PRO A 61 -6.92 -17.13 -2.62
C PRO A 61 -6.17 -15.89 -3.10
N ASP A 62 -6.92 -14.84 -3.43
CA ASP A 62 -6.34 -13.53 -3.71
C ASP A 62 -5.62 -13.00 -2.45
N PRO A 63 -4.29 -12.77 -2.50
CA PRO A 63 -3.52 -12.36 -1.33
C PRO A 63 -3.97 -11.01 -0.76
N TYR A 64 -4.48 -10.12 -1.59
CA TYR A 64 -4.96 -8.82 -1.14
C TYR A 64 -6.30 -8.93 -0.40
N LEU A 65 -7.17 -9.86 -0.80
CA LEU A 65 -8.40 -10.16 -0.06
C LEU A 65 -8.09 -10.81 1.30
N VAL A 66 -7.06 -11.67 1.37
CA VAL A 66 -6.59 -12.22 2.65
C VAL A 66 -6.16 -11.11 3.61
N ALA A 67 -5.42 -10.11 3.14
CA ALA A 67 -5.06 -8.97 3.95
C ALA A 67 -6.30 -8.12 4.33
N ALA A 68 -7.22 -7.89 3.39
CA ALA A 68 -8.43 -7.11 3.63
C ALA A 68 -9.33 -7.74 4.71
N ALA A 69 -9.38 -9.07 4.80
CA ALA A 69 -10.15 -9.78 5.82
C ALA A 69 -9.60 -9.65 7.26
N VAL A 70 -8.41 -9.05 7.45
CA VAL A 70 -7.83 -8.79 8.78
C VAL A 70 -8.70 -7.82 9.59
N SER A 71 -9.19 -6.76 8.95
CA SER A 71 -10.05 -5.74 9.56
C SER A 71 -10.72 -4.88 8.48
N HIS A 72 -11.89 -4.35 8.77
CA HIS A 72 -12.67 -3.47 7.87
C HIS A 72 -11.93 -2.17 7.47
N ASP A 73 -10.91 -1.77 8.23
CA ASP A 73 -10.16 -0.53 8.03
C ASP A 73 -8.79 -0.74 7.36
N VAL A 74 -8.54 -1.93 6.82
CA VAL A 74 -7.31 -2.23 6.07
C VAL A 74 -7.19 -1.32 4.84
N VAL A 75 -5.99 -0.77 4.65
CA VAL A 75 -5.59 -0.02 3.45
C VAL A 75 -4.27 -0.58 2.95
N MET A 76 -4.22 -1.00 1.69
CA MET A 76 -2.99 -1.45 1.04
C MET A 76 -2.08 -0.25 0.76
N VAL A 77 -0.77 -0.42 1.00
CA VAL A 77 0.22 0.66 0.98
C VAL A 77 1.52 0.23 0.29
N TYR A 78 2.38 1.19 0.01
CA TYR A 78 3.75 0.99 -0.51
C TYR A 78 3.78 0.13 -1.78
N HIS A 79 4.66 -0.87 -1.85
CA HIS A 79 4.79 -1.73 -3.03
C HIS A 79 3.48 -2.43 -3.40
N THR A 80 2.71 -2.89 -2.41
CA THR A 80 1.39 -3.49 -2.66
C THR A 80 0.42 -2.53 -3.33
N ALA A 81 0.49 -1.24 -3.01
CA ALA A 81 -0.31 -0.24 -3.70
C ALA A 81 0.17 -0.01 -5.15
N LEU A 82 1.48 -0.05 -5.41
CA LEU A 82 2.00 -0.02 -6.78
C LEU A 82 1.47 -1.20 -7.61
N GLU A 83 1.49 -2.42 -7.05
CA GLU A 83 0.94 -3.62 -7.73
C GLU A 83 -0.56 -3.46 -8.03
N LEU A 84 -1.34 -3.00 -7.07
CA LEU A 84 -2.80 -2.82 -7.23
C LEU A 84 -3.16 -1.72 -8.22
N HIS A 85 -2.29 -0.73 -8.40
CA HIS A 85 -2.42 0.29 -9.44
C HIS A 85 -1.88 -0.14 -10.81
N GLY A 86 -1.26 -1.33 -10.91
CA GLY A 86 -0.61 -1.80 -12.13
C GLY A 86 0.66 -1.03 -12.48
N LEU A 87 1.33 -0.46 -11.49
CA LEU A 87 2.52 0.37 -11.64
C LEU A 87 3.82 -0.35 -11.23
N ALA A 88 3.74 -1.40 -10.41
CA ALA A 88 4.92 -2.10 -9.91
C ALA A 88 5.80 -2.59 -11.06
N HIS A 89 7.08 -2.28 -11.00
CA HIS A 89 8.08 -2.74 -11.97
C HIS A 89 8.34 -4.24 -11.83
N SER A 90 8.36 -4.74 -10.59
CA SER A 90 8.52 -6.16 -10.29
C SER A 90 7.43 -6.68 -9.35
N PRO A 91 7.07 -7.98 -9.43
CA PRO A 91 6.10 -8.57 -8.50
C PRO A 91 6.72 -8.78 -7.13
N SER A 92 5.89 -8.73 -6.08
CA SER A 92 6.30 -9.01 -4.71
C SER A 92 5.45 -10.13 -4.08
N ARG A 93 6.07 -10.93 -3.21
CA ARG A 93 5.35 -11.88 -2.34
C ARG A 93 5.04 -11.30 -0.96
N ARG A 94 5.27 -10.01 -0.79
CA ARG A 94 4.97 -9.28 0.44
C ARG A 94 3.74 -8.42 0.26
N VAL A 95 2.71 -8.65 1.07
CA VAL A 95 1.49 -7.83 1.11
C VAL A 95 1.59 -6.86 2.28
N GLN A 96 1.61 -5.57 1.95
CA GLN A 96 1.80 -4.47 2.90
C GLN A 96 0.51 -3.70 3.09
N PHE A 97 0.10 -3.53 4.33
CA PHE A 97 -1.14 -2.83 4.66
C PHE A 97 -1.05 -2.06 5.97
N THR A 98 -1.94 -1.10 6.14
CA THR A 98 -2.19 -0.44 7.43
C THR A 98 -3.53 -0.87 7.99
N SER A 99 -3.64 -0.93 9.32
CA SER A 99 -4.88 -1.21 10.04
C SER A 99 -4.79 -0.68 11.47
N SER A 100 -5.92 -0.30 12.07
CA SER A 100 -5.98 -0.01 13.51
C SER A 100 -5.86 -1.28 14.34
N ARG A 101 -6.30 -2.42 13.82
CA ARG A 101 -6.14 -3.72 14.48
C ARG A 101 -4.66 -4.09 14.52
N LEU A 102 -4.15 -4.39 15.71
CA LEU A 102 -2.82 -4.95 15.87
C LEU A 102 -2.79 -6.36 15.29
N ALA A 103 -2.07 -6.52 14.19
CA ALA A 103 -1.78 -7.81 13.58
C ALA A 103 -0.26 -8.01 13.59
N SER A 104 0.19 -9.17 14.03
CA SER A 104 1.58 -9.58 13.85
C SER A 104 1.82 -9.86 12.36
N ARG A 105 3.08 -9.79 11.93
CA ARG A 105 3.48 -10.36 10.64
C ARG A 105 3.06 -11.83 10.61
N PHE A 106 2.49 -12.26 9.48
CA PHE A 106 2.10 -13.64 9.28
C PHE A 106 2.40 -14.06 7.84
N ALA A 107 2.44 -15.36 7.59
CA ALA A 107 2.58 -15.91 6.26
C ALA A 107 1.41 -16.84 5.96
N TYR A 108 0.98 -16.86 4.71
CA TYR A 108 0.01 -17.83 4.22
C TYR A 108 0.29 -18.11 2.74
N ARG A 109 0.40 -19.39 2.39
CA ARG A 109 0.89 -19.81 1.08
C ARG A 109 2.24 -19.13 0.78
N ASP A 110 2.42 -18.62 -0.43
CA ASP A 110 3.66 -17.99 -0.88
C ASP A 110 3.81 -16.53 -0.47
N PHE A 111 2.87 -16.00 0.33
CA PHE A 111 2.83 -14.59 0.67
C PHE A 111 3.14 -14.33 2.14
N GLU A 112 3.88 -13.25 2.37
CA GLU A 112 4.12 -12.66 3.68
C GLU A 112 3.26 -11.40 3.84
N TYR A 113 2.62 -11.26 4.99
CA TYR A 113 1.69 -10.17 5.29
C TYR A 113 2.26 -9.29 6.39
N GLU A 114 2.47 -8.02 6.09
CA GLU A 114 3.07 -7.06 7.00
C GLU A 114 2.15 -5.87 7.24
N ARG A 115 1.81 -5.64 8.51
CA ARG A 115 1.07 -4.45 8.92
C ARG A 115 2.02 -3.32 9.29
N TYR A 116 1.80 -2.17 8.70
CA TYR A 116 2.48 -0.92 9.05
C TYR A 116 1.58 -0.02 9.88
N GLN A 117 2.18 0.83 10.69
CA GLN A 117 1.42 1.85 11.42
C GLN A 117 0.99 2.95 10.46
N ARG A 118 -0.23 3.44 10.63
CA ARG A 118 -0.65 4.66 9.93
C ARG A 118 0.23 5.83 10.36
N PRO A 119 0.54 6.77 9.44
CA PRO A 119 1.19 8.01 9.82
C PRO A 119 0.41 8.69 10.94
N LYS A 120 1.11 9.06 12.02
CA LYS A 120 0.53 9.86 13.11
C LYS A 120 0.49 11.31 12.64
N THR A 121 -0.63 11.73 12.09
CA THR A 121 -0.82 13.13 11.69
C THR A 121 -1.97 13.73 12.49
N PRO A 122 -1.94 15.06 12.78
CA PRO A 122 -3.05 15.74 13.44
C PRO A 122 -4.36 15.66 12.65
N ALA A 123 -4.30 15.51 11.35
CA ALA A 123 -5.43 15.46 10.40
C ALA A 123 -5.79 14.00 10.01
N SER A 124 -5.89 13.10 10.97
CA SER A 124 -6.20 11.68 10.76
C SER A 124 -7.45 11.38 9.89
N PRO A 125 -8.56 12.18 9.92
CA PRO A 125 -9.71 11.98 9.06
C PRO A 125 -9.39 12.17 7.57
N ASP A 126 -8.51 13.11 7.21
CA ASP A 126 -8.19 13.46 5.82
C ASP A 126 -7.38 12.36 5.11
N LEU A 127 -6.71 11.49 5.88
CA LEU A 127 -6.03 10.32 5.29
C LEU A 127 -7.01 9.31 4.68
N ALA A 128 -8.26 9.27 5.12
CA ALA A 128 -9.30 8.43 4.51
C ALA A 128 -9.66 8.89 3.10
N GLN A 129 -9.56 10.20 2.81
CA GLN A 129 -9.85 10.78 1.50
C GLN A 129 -8.78 10.43 0.45
N SER A 130 -7.55 10.10 0.87
CA SER A 130 -6.46 9.69 0.00
C SER A 130 -6.43 8.16 -0.20
N THR A 131 -7.61 7.53 -0.30
CA THR A 131 -7.75 6.10 -0.59
C THR A 131 -8.83 5.87 -1.66
N THR A 132 -8.70 4.76 -2.39
CA THR A 132 -9.67 4.32 -3.39
C THR A 132 -9.96 2.84 -3.25
N LEU A 133 -10.96 2.34 -3.96
CA LEU A 133 -11.30 0.92 -4.00
C LEU A 133 -10.84 0.32 -5.33
N VAL A 134 -10.19 -0.82 -5.26
CA VAL A 134 -9.77 -1.60 -6.43
C VAL A 134 -10.55 -2.91 -6.45
N ALA A 135 -11.23 -3.18 -7.58
CA ALA A 135 -11.98 -4.41 -7.78
C ALA A 135 -11.02 -5.61 -7.92
N ARG A 136 -11.41 -6.72 -7.29
CA ARG A 136 -10.77 -8.02 -7.42
C ARG A 136 -11.83 -9.04 -7.85
N PRO A 137 -11.46 -10.20 -8.40
CA PRO A 137 -12.45 -11.18 -8.89
C PRO A 137 -13.53 -11.57 -7.86
N GLN A 138 -13.20 -11.55 -6.58
CA GLN A 138 -14.09 -12.02 -5.50
C GLN A 138 -14.31 -10.96 -4.41
N GLY A 139 -14.12 -9.68 -4.73
CA GLY A 139 -14.33 -8.60 -3.77
C GLY A 139 -13.68 -7.29 -4.17
N VAL A 140 -13.50 -6.43 -3.20
CA VAL A 140 -12.82 -5.14 -3.37
C VAL A 140 -11.80 -4.94 -2.26
N VAL A 141 -10.72 -4.25 -2.56
CA VAL A 141 -9.71 -3.87 -1.58
C VAL A 141 -9.54 -2.36 -1.57
N ARG A 142 -9.29 -1.81 -0.39
CA ARG A 142 -8.96 -0.39 -0.24
C ARG A 142 -7.47 -0.20 -0.37
N VAL A 143 -7.07 0.78 -1.17
CA VAL A 143 -5.67 1.10 -1.45
C VAL A 143 -5.45 2.60 -1.39
N THR A 144 -4.25 3.07 -1.12
CA THR A 144 -3.88 4.49 -1.25
C THR A 144 -4.09 4.97 -2.69
N THR A 145 -4.52 6.23 -2.90
CA THR A 145 -4.60 6.81 -4.25
C THR A 145 -3.22 6.80 -4.92
N ARG A 146 -3.17 6.99 -6.24
CA ARG A 146 -1.90 7.04 -6.99
C ARG A 146 -0.96 8.12 -6.45
N GLU A 147 -1.49 9.29 -6.18
CA GLU A 147 -0.75 10.45 -5.69
C GLU A 147 -0.19 10.18 -4.28
N ARG A 148 -1.00 9.62 -3.39
CA ARG A 148 -0.52 9.20 -2.07
C ARG A 148 0.50 8.07 -2.19
N THR A 149 0.28 7.09 -3.04
CA THR A 149 1.21 5.98 -3.28
C THR A 149 2.56 6.51 -3.76
N LEU A 150 2.56 7.47 -4.70
CA LEU A 150 3.78 8.15 -5.15
C LEU A 150 4.55 8.77 -3.96
N VAL A 151 3.87 9.57 -3.14
CA VAL A 151 4.50 10.23 -1.98
C VAL A 151 5.01 9.22 -0.96
N ASP A 152 4.19 8.21 -0.62
CA ASP A 152 4.55 7.20 0.38
C ASP A 152 5.73 6.35 -0.10
N CYS A 153 5.77 5.94 -1.37
CA CYS A 153 6.84 5.11 -1.92
C CYS A 153 8.17 5.85 -2.01
N ILE A 154 8.19 7.09 -2.51
CA ILE A 154 9.45 7.87 -2.59
C ILE A 154 9.93 8.30 -1.19
N ASN A 155 9.04 8.44 -0.24
CA ASN A 155 9.41 8.74 1.14
C ASN A 155 9.94 7.51 1.90
N HIS A 156 9.50 6.32 1.53
CA HIS A 156 9.86 5.04 2.16
C HIS A 156 10.33 4.02 1.12
N VAL A 157 11.41 4.35 0.41
CA VAL A 157 11.95 3.51 -0.67
C VAL A 157 12.31 2.09 -0.20
N ASP A 158 12.81 1.94 1.03
CA ASP A 158 13.16 0.64 1.63
C ASP A 158 11.93 -0.28 1.79
N LEU A 159 10.74 0.30 1.98
CA LEU A 159 9.47 -0.44 2.07
C LEU A 159 8.87 -0.72 0.69
N SER A 160 9.35 -0.05 -0.33
CA SER A 160 8.76 -0.05 -1.67
C SER A 160 9.65 -0.75 -2.71
N GLY A 161 10.61 -1.58 -2.27
CA GLY A 161 11.48 -2.35 -3.16
C GLY A 161 12.82 -1.68 -3.50
N GLY A 162 13.11 -0.51 -2.92
CA GLY A 162 14.35 0.24 -3.17
C GLY A 162 14.18 1.34 -4.24
N LEU A 163 15.24 2.10 -4.46
CA LEU A 163 15.19 3.27 -5.36
C LEU A 163 14.91 2.89 -6.82
N GLU A 164 15.49 1.81 -7.32
CA GLU A 164 15.27 1.36 -8.70
C GLU A 164 13.80 0.97 -8.90
N GLU A 165 13.27 0.10 -8.03
CA GLU A 165 11.87 -0.32 -8.10
C GLU A 165 10.91 0.88 -8.06
N VAL A 166 11.12 1.80 -7.09
CA VAL A 166 10.28 2.98 -6.95
C VAL A 166 10.38 3.90 -8.16
N SER A 167 11.59 4.17 -8.66
CA SER A 167 11.80 5.07 -9.79
C SER A 167 11.13 4.54 -11.06
N ARG A 168 11.35 3.25 -11.40
CA ARG A 168 10.74 2.61 -12.56
C ARG A 168 9.23 2.47 -12.44
N SER A 169 8.74 2.08 -11.25
CA SER A 169 7.29 1.98 -10.98
C SER A 169 6.58 3.31 -11.14
N LEU A 170 7.16 4.39 -10.60
CA LEU A 170 6.55 5.72 -10.68
C LEU A 170 6.68 6.32 -12.08
N ALA A 171 7.74 5.99 -12.84
CA ALA A 171 7.87 6.39 -14.25
C ALA A 171 6.71 5.88 -15.12
N ALA A 172 6.08 4.75 -14.76
CA ALA A 172 4.92 4.21 -15.45
C ALA A 172 3.62 5.02 -15.24
N LEU A 173 3.60 6.03 -14.35
CA LEU A 173 2.44 6.90 -14.18
C LEU A 173 2.20 7.75 -15.44
N PRO A 174 0.99 7.76 -15.99
CA PRO A 174 0.68 8.53 -17.20
C PRO A 174 0.57 10.05 -16.92
N TYR A 175 0.18 10.42 -15.72
CA TYR A 175 0.08 11.79 -15.22
C TYR A 175 0.01 11.80 -13.69
N VAL A 176 0.20 12.97 -13.09
CA VAL A 176 0.08 13.17 -11.64
C VAL A 176 -0.76 14.41 -11.37
N ASP A 177 -1.77 14.30 -10.51
CA ASP A 177 -2.48 15.45 -9.97
C ASP A 177 -1.65 16.11 -8.87
N ALA A 178 -0.90 17.15 -9.26
CA ALA A 178 -0.03 17.89 -8.35
C ALA A 178 -0.82 18.54 -7.18
N SER A 179 -2.09 18.89 -7.37
CA SER A 179 -2.92 19.47 -6.31
C SER A 179 -3.23 18.44 -5.22
N SER A 180 -3.56 17.22 -5.59
CA SER A 180 -3.76 16.11 -4.66
C SER A 180 -2.47 15.71 -3.94
N VAL A 181 -1.32 15.73 -4.64
CA VAL A 181 0.00 15.53 -4.02
C VAL A 181 0.28 16.61 -2.96
N LEU A 182 0.08 17.89 -3.29
CA LEU A 182 0.27 19.00 -2.36
C LEU A 182 -0.65 18.89 -1.14
N ALA A 183 -1.93 18.57 -1.35
CA ALA A 183 -2.88 18.36 -0.27
C ALA A 183 -2.40 17.27 0.69
N TYR A 184 -1.93 16.14 0.16
CA TYR A 184 -1.42 15.04 0.98
C TYR A 184 -0.12 15.41 1.71
N LEU A 185 0.83 16.09 1.05
CA LEU A 185 2.08 16.55 1.67
C LEU A 185 1.83 17.52 2.84
N ARG A 186 0.81 18.40 2.73
CA ARG A 186 0.40 19.28 3.85
C ARG A 186 -0.11 18.50 5.04
N VAL A 187 -0.95 17.48 4.80
CA VAL A 187 -1.46 16.60 5.86
C VAL A 187 -0.33 15.80 6.51
N LEU A 188 0.61 15.30 5.70
CA LEU A 188 1.75 14.51 6.16
C LEU A 188 2.72 15.35 7.01
N GLY A 189 2.88 16.63 6.70
CA GLY A 189 3.72 17.57 7.47
C GLY A 189 5.21 17.21 7.50
N SER A 190 5.72 16.47 6.51
CA SER A 190 7.08 15.99 6.44
C SER A 190 7.91 16.76 5.40
N PRO A 191 8.81 17.66 5.80
CA PRO A 191 9.67 18.35 4.84
C PRO A 191 10.57 17.42 4.01
N THR A 192 10.94 16.26 4.56
CA THR A 192 11.69 15.23 3.81
C THR A 192 10.84 14.64 2.68
N ALA A 193 9.58 14.32 2.96
CA ALA A 193 8.65 13.85 1.93
C ALA A 193 8.44 14.92 0.85
N VAL A 194 8.32 16.18 1.25
CA VAL A 194 8.24 17.32 0.30
C VAL A 194 9.46 17.39 -0.61
N ALA A 195 10.67 17.33 -0.04
CA ALA A 195 11.90 17.41 -0.82
C ALA A 195 12.04 16.26 -1.84
N ARG A 196 11.77 15.02 -1.41
CA ARG A 196 11.84 13.82 -2.25
C ARG A 196 10.80 13.85 -3.36
N THR A 197 9.54 14.13 -2.99
CA THR A 197 8.43 14.20 -3.95
C THR A 197 8.61 15.34 -4.94
N GLY A 198 8.99 16.52 -4.48
CA GLY A 198 9.20 17.68 -5.34
C GLY A 198 10.33 17.46 -6.34
N TRP A 199 11.44 16.84 -5.92
CA TRP A 199 12.52 16.46 -6.83
C TRP A 199 12.01 15.49 -7.92
N LEU A 200 11.30 14.44 -7.54
CA LEU A 200 10.75 13.48 -8.51
C LEU A 200 9.78 14.15 -9.49
N LEU A 201 8.88 15.01 -9.00
CA LEU A 201 7.93 15.73 -9.85
C LEU A 201 8.65 16.70 -10.80
N GLU A 202 9.74 17.33 -10.36
CA GLU A 202 10.56 18.21 -11.20
C GLU A 202 11.24 17.46 -12.34
N GLN A 203 11.74 16.22 -12.09
CA GLN A 203 12.32 15.36 -13.13
C GLN A 203 11.32 15.01 -14.24
N ARG A 204 10.05 14.85 -13.90
CA ARG A 204 8.96 14.43 -14.81
C ARG A 204 7.96 15.56 -15.07
N ALA A 205 8.30 16.81 -14.79
CA ALA A 205 7.35 17.92 -14.81
C ALA A 205 6.63 18.07 -16.16
N LYS A 206 7.35 17.86 -17.26
CA LYS A 206 6.79 17.97 -18.61
C LYS A 206 5.83 16.82 -18.92
N GLU A 207 6.22 15.59 -18.64
CA GLU A 207 5.46 14.37 -18.90
C GLU A 207 4.20 14.31 -18.03
N TRP A 208 4.32 14.73 -16.79
CA TRP A 208 3.22 14.72 -15.81
C TRP A 208 2.43 16.02 -15.73
N TYR A 209 2.74 16.98 -16.60
CA TYR A 209 2.07 18.30 -16.66
C TYR A 209 2.11 19.06 -15.33
N VAL A 210 3.20 18.93 -14.57
CA VAL A 210 3.38 19.64 -13.30
C VAL A 210 3.81 21.08 -13.55
N SER A 211 3.03 22.03 -13.06
CA SER A 211 3.32 23.45 -13.23
C SER A 211 4.48 23.91 -12.34
N SER A 212 5.23 24.94 -12.80
CA SER A 212 6.24 25.59 -11.97
C SER A 212 5.68 26.13 -10.66
N ALA A 213 4.46 26.67 -10.69
CA ALA A 213 3.78 27.16 -9.49
C ALA A 213 3.58 26.06 -8.43
N ALA A 214 3.22 24.84 -8.83
CA ALA A 214 3.10 23.71 -7.89
C ALA A 214 4.46 23.33 -7.29
N LEU A 215 5.53 23.33 -8.08
CA LEU A 215 6.88 23.07 -7.60
C LEU A 215 7.37 24.17 -6.64
N ASP A 216 7.07 25.44 -6.93
CA ASP A 216 7.43 26.56 -6.06
C ASP A 216 6.67 26.51 -4.73
N GLU A 217 5.41 26.10 -4.76
CA GLU A 217 4.64 25.87 -3.55
C GLU A 217 5.24 24.76 -2.68
N MET A 218 5.69 23.65 -3.29
CA MET A 218 6.41 22.59 -2.56
C MET A 218 7.73 23.11 -1.96
N ARG A 219 8.49 23.91 -2.72
CA ARG A 219 9.73 24.52 -2.22
C ARG A 219 9.50 25.44 -1.02
N ALA A 220 8.38 26.16 -1.01
CA ALA A 220 7.98 26.99 0.14
C ALA A 220 7.67 26.18 1.41
N MET A 221 7.33 24.89 1.29
CA MET A 221 7.11 23.98 2.42
C MET A 221 8.41 23.39 3.00
N LEU A 222 9.57 23.61 2.36
CA LEU A 222 10.84 23.08 2.82
C LEU A 222 11.36 23.80 4.07
N GLY A 223 11.85 23.03 5.05
CA GLY A 223 12.61 23.53 6.19
C GLY A 223 14.09 23.79 5.85
N ARG A 224 14.94 23.82 6.88
CA ARG A 224 16.37 24.16 6.71
C ARG A 224 17.17 23.11 5.91
N GLY A 225 16.81 21.82 5.97
CA GLY A 225 17.60 20.72 5.41
C GLY A 225 18.87 20.41 6.22
N PRO A 226 19.83 19.66 5.68
CA PRO A 226 19.73 18.94 4.40
C PRO A 226 18.78 17.73 4.47
N TYR A 227 18.22 17.36 3.32
CA TYR A 227 17.44 16.15 3.14
C TYR A 227 18.24 15.12 2.34
N TYR A 228 17.76 13.87 2.32
CA TYR A 228 18.39 12.78 1.58
C TYR A 228 17.33 12.00 0.83
N LEU A 229 17.56 11.70 -0.45
CA LEU A 229 16.64 10.91 -1.26
C LEU A 229 16.48 9.49 -0.71
N ALA A 230 17.60 8.88 -0.33
CA ALA A 230 17.65 7.62 0.38
C ALA A 230 18.71 7.66 1.48
N ARG A 231 18.66 6.70 2.40
CA ARG A 231 19.75 6.52 3.38
C ARG A 231 20.98 6.02 2.62
N SER A 232 22.04 6.81 2.63
CA SER A 232 23.34 6.45 2.09
C SER A 232 24.42 6.90 3.09
N ASN A 233 25.48 6.10 3.22
CA ASN A 233 26.66 6.45 3.99
C ASN A 233 27.65 7.29 3.15
N GLU A 234 27.40 7.46 1.85
CA GLU A 234 28.24 8.20 0.92
C GLU A 234 27.60 9.53 0.54
N ALA A 235 28.39 10.60 0.56
CA ALA A 235 27.96 11.90 0.08
C ALA A 235 27.80 11.84 -1.45
N GLY A 236 26.56 12.04 -1.90
CA GLY A 236 26.23 12.11 -3.32
C GLY A 236 26.11 13.56 -3.81
N ARG A 237 25.40 13.74 -4.92
CA ARG A 237 25.21 15.04 -5.55
C ARG A 237 24.21 15.90 -4.77
N TRP A 238 24.61 17.16 -4.47
CA TRP A 238 23.72 18.14 -3.87
C TRP A 238 22.75 18.76 -4.89
N VAL A 239 21.47 18.82 -4.55
CA VAL A 239 20.41 19.49 -5.34
C VAL A 239 19.89 20.69 -4.55
N PRO A 240 20.37 21.92 -4.90
CA PRO A 240 20.07 23.14 -4.11
C PRO A 240 18.57 23.48 -4.05
N SER A 241 17.83 23.29 -5.15
CA SER A 241 16.38 23.60 -5.24
C SER A 241 15.55 22.81 -4.23
N TRP A 242 15.99 21.61 -3.84
CA TRP A 242 15.30 20.75 -2.89
C TRP A 242 16.05 20.56 -1.57
N ARG A 243 17.20 21.26 -1.39
CA ARG A 243 18.07 21.14 -0.20
C ARG A 243 18.37 19.67 0.13
N MET A 244 18.62 18.87 -0.89
CA MET A 244 18.68 17.42 -0.80
C MET A 244 19.95 16.85 -1.41
N TYR A 245 20.49 15.81 -0.79
CA TYR A 245 21.52 14.96 -1.37
C TYR A 245 20.91 13.76 -2.08
N LEU A 246 21.30 13.55 -3.33
CA LEU A 246 21.11 12.30 -4.04
C LEU A 246 22.22 11.33 -3.65
N PRO A 247 22.01 10.01 -3.68
CA PRO A 247 23.09 9.04 -3.47
C PRO A 247 24.14 9.10 -4.59
N SER A 248 25.27 8.37 -4.41
CA SER A 248 26.40 8.35 -5.34
C SER A 248 26.00 7.89 -6.75
N ASN A 249 24.97 7.05 -6.88
CA ASN A 249 24.43 6.57 -8.16
C ASN A 249 23.30 7.46 -8.74
N ALA A 250 23.35 8.77 -8.50
CA ALA A 250 22.30 9.72 -8.92
C ALA A 250 21.96 9.65 -10.42
N GLU A 251 22.96 9.45 -11.29
CA GLU A 251 22.76 9.33 -12.74
C GLU A 251 21.94 8.11 -13.13
N GLU A 252 22.11 6.99 -12.42
CA GLU A 252 21.29 5.80 -12.63
C GLU A 252 19.85 6.04 -12.20
N ILE A 253 19.64 6.71 -11.05
CA ILE A 253 18.30 7.03 -10.55
C ILE A 253 17.57 7.94 -11.51
N GLU A 254 18.24 8.98 -12.03
CA GLU A 254 17.66 9.87 -13.03
C GLU A 254 17.28 9.10 -14.30
N ARG A 255 18.12 8.18 -14.77
CA ARG A 255 17.79 7.31 -15.90
C ARG A 255 16.53 6.48 -15.63
N TRP A 256 16.45 5.79 -14.46
CA TRP A 256 15.29 4.98 -14.10
C TRP A 256 13.99 5.79 -14.00
N VAL A 257 14.08 7.05 -13.60
CA VAL A 257 12.91 7.97 -13.56
C VAL A 257 12.41 8.29 -14.96
N HIS A 258 13.24 8.20 -16.00
CA HIS A 258 12.89 8.54 -17.38
C HIS A 258 12.67 7.31 -18.29
N GLU A 259 12.98 6.11 -17.86
CA GLU A 259 12.69 4.85 -18.55
C GLU A 259 11.23 4.42 -18.35
#